data_491fa17d0c2311f38691a9c8e5aeb091
#
_entry.id   491fa17d0c2311f38691a9c8e5aeb091
#
_cell.length_a   1.000
_cell.length_b   1.000
_cell.length_c   1.000
_cell.angle_alpha   90.00
_cell.angle_beta   90.00
_cell.angle_gamma   90.00
#
_symmetry.space_group_name_H-M   'P 1'
#
loop_
_entity.id
_entity.type
_entity.pdbx_description
1 polymer ?
#
loop_
_entity_poly.entity_id
_entity_poly.type
_entity_poly.pdbx_seq_one_letter_code
_entity_poly.pdbx_strand_id
1 'polypeptide(L)'
;MADVCAVVPVYNHERAVGDTTASLRRHGLTVLLVDDGSGPECAAELRRLAAADPEVRLLRLPKNGGKGAAVMAGLEAAAAAGFTHALQIDADGQHDSADVPRFVAAAVAEPRALICGQPVFDASMPRHRLYLRYLTHLMVWLNTLSFEIRDSMCGLRVYPLSVVLPFIKADPPGNRMDFDVEVLVRLHWSGVAMRWIATRVGYPADGVSHFRLVRDNWLITLMHSRLFLGMLLRAPSLLARRLRATTSAEPGVTT
;
A
#
# COMPACT_ATOMS: atom_id res chain seq x y z
N MET A 1 -22.40 -3.65 0.34
CA MET A 1 -21.67 -3.36 1.59
C MET A 1 -20.20 -3.66 1.33
N ALA A 2 -19.25 -2.90 1.84
CA ALA A 2 -17.83 -3.23 1.63
C ALA A 2 -17.50 -4.52 2.40
N ASP A 3 -17.01 -5.53 1.69
CA ASP A 3 -16.48 -6.78 2.25
C ASP A 3 -14.95 -6.72 2.13
N VAL A 4 -14.26 -6.67 3.27
CA VAL A 4 -12.84 -6.34 3.36
C VAL A 4 -12.06 -7.52 3.90
N CYS A 5 -11.05 -7.99 3.17
CA CYS A 5 -10.03 -8.91 3.70
C CYS A 5 -8.70 -8.19 3.92
N ALA A 6 -7.80 -8.79 4.69
CA ALA A 6 -6.42 -8.33 4.80
C ALA A 6 -5.52 -9.11 3.82
N VAL A 7 -4.63 -8.38 3.13
CA VAL A 7 -3.57 -8.94 2.28
C VAL A 7 -2.23 -8.61 2.94
N VAL A 8 -1.50 -9.64 3.32
CA VAL A 8 -0.21 -9.54 4.03
C VAL A 8 0.88 -10.13 3.13
N PRO A 9 1.67 -9.31 2.42
CA PRO A 9 2.83 -9.78 1.68
C PRO A 9 3.93 -10.20 2.68
N VAL A 10 4.47 -11.40 2.51
CA VAL A 10 5.46 -11.98 3.42
C VAL A 10 6.69 -12.46 2.67
N TYR A 11 7.87 -12.05 3.14
CA TYR A 11 9.14 -12.61 2.71
C TYR A 11 10.12 -12.68 3.87
N ASN A 12 10.30 -13.89 4.43
CA ASN A 12 11.20 -14.16 5.58
C ASN A 12 10.91 -13.26 6.81
N HIS A 13 9.64 -13.19 7.22
CA HIS A 13 9.16 -12.48 8.42
C HIS A 13 8.49 -13.44 9.41
N GLU A 14 9.05 -14.64 9.59
CA GLU A 14 8.51 -15.71 10.45
C GLU A 14 8.26 -15.27 11.89
N ARG A 15 9.06 -14.32 12.40
CA ARG A 15 8.94 -13.84 13.80
C ARG A 15 7.75 -12.90 14.03
N ALA A 16 7.41 -12.06 13.04
CA ALA A 16 6.42 -11.00 13.19
C ALA A 16 5.06 -11.36 12.58
N VAL A 17 5.03 -12.24 11.56
CA VAL A 17 3.81 -12.55 10.81
C VAL A 17 2.72 -13.17 11.67
N GLY A 18 3.07 -13.94 12.70
CA GLY A 18 2.12 -14.56 13.63
C GLY A 18 1.31 -13.50 14.39
N ASP A 19 1.99 -12.52 14.99
CA ASP A 19 1.35 -11.44 15.76
C ASP A 19 0.50 -10.54 14.85
N THR A 20 1.00 -10.20 13.66
CA THR A 20 0.27 -9.45 12.65
C THR A 20 -1.02 -10.18 12.26
N THR A 21 -0.93 -11.47 11.94
CA THR A 21 -2.09 -12.31 11.59
C THR A 21 -3.11 -12.39 12.72
N ALA A 22 -2.66 -12.70 13.93
CA ALA A 22 -3.54 -12.78 15.10
C ALA A 22 -4.24 -11.45 15.39
N SER A 23 -3.56 -10.34 15.19
CA SER A 23 -4.14 -9.01 15.36
C SER A 23 -5.24 -8.72 14.35
N LEU A 24 -5.01 -9.01 13.07
CA LEU A 24 -6.01 -8.84 12.00
C LEU A 24 -7.24 -9.75 12.24
N ARG A 25 -7.00 -10.97 12.70
CA ARG A 25 -8.08 -11.91 13.06
C ARG A 25 -8.93 -11.41 14.23
N ARG A 26 -8.33 -10.75 15.24
CA ARG A 26 -9.10 -10.11 16.33
C ARG A 26 -10.05 -9.02 15.82
N HIS A 27 -9.76 -8.39 14.69
CA HIS A 27 -10.66 -7.45 14.02
C HIS A 27 -11.67 -8.13 13.09
N GLY A 28 -11.74 -9.46 13.06
CA GLY A 28 -12.69 -10.24 12.26
C GLY A 28 -12.38 -10.30 10.77
N LEU A 29 -11.18 -9.89 10.33
CA LEU A 29 -10.82 -9.93 8.91
C LEU A 29 -10.35 -11.33 8.49
N THR A 30 -10.79 -11.82 7.34
CA THR A 30 -10.12 -12.89 6.63
C THR A 30 -8.73 -12.41 6.22
N VAL A 31 -7.69 -13.21 6.45
CA VAL A 31 -6.28 -12.86 6.17
C VAL A 31 -5.74 -13.69 5.01
N LEU A 32 -5.30 -13.03 3.95
CA LEU A 32 -4.57 -13.64 2.85
C LEU A 32 -3.07 -13.40 3.06
N LEU A 33 -2.36 -14.43 3.53
CA LEU A 33 -0.91 -14.43 3.62
C LEU A 33 -0.35 -14.73 2.23
N VAL A 34 0.43 -13.81 1.67
CA VAL A 34 1.05 -13.98 0.35
C VAL A 34 2.54 -14.20 0.53
N ASP A 35 2.97 -15.45 0.47
CA ASP A 35 4.37 -15.84 0.58
C ASP A 35 5.13 -15.58 -0.72
N ASP A 36 5.99 -14.59 -0.72
CA ASP A 36 6.84 -14.20 -1.87
C ASP A 36 8.09 -15.10 -2.00
N GLY A 37 7.91 -16.41 -1.91
CA GLY A 37 9.00 -17.37 -2.06
C GLY A 37 9.97 -17.37 -0.87
N SER A 38 9.45 -17.31 0.35
CA SER A 38 10.24 -17.35 1.59
C SER A 38 10.98 -18.67 1.77
N GLY A 39 12.01 -18.62 2.62
CA GLY A 39 12.76 -19.79 3.07
C GLY A 39 11.94 -20.81 3.88
N PRO A 40 12.53 -21.98 4.17
CA PRO A 40 11.80 -23.11 4.78
C PRO A 40 11.12 -22.78 6.11
N GLU A 41 11.78 -22.01 6.98
CA GLU A 41 11.26 -21.64 8.31
C GLU A 41 10.00 -20.78 8.20
N CYS A 42 10.09 -19.70 7.44
CA CYS A 42 8.95 -18.81 7.23
C CYS A 42 7.81 -19.55 6.53
N ALA A 43 8.11 -20.34 5.49
CA ALA A 43 7.12 -21.15 4.80
C ALA A 43 6.43 -22.19 5.71
N ALA A 44 7.14 -22.75 6.68
CA ALA A 44 6.55 -23.66 7.68
C ALA A 44 5.60 -22.90 8.62
N GLU A 45 6.02 -21.74 9.10
CA GLU A 45 5.19 -20.88 9.95
C GLU A 45 3.90 -20.44 9.24
N LEU A 46 3.99 -19.99 7.98
CA LEU A 46 2.82 -19.60 7.20
C LEU A 46 1.83 -20.74 6.99
N ARG A 47 2.32 -21.97 6.73
CA ARG A 47 1.47 -23.17 6.67
C ARG A 47 0.80 -23.47 8.01
N ARG A 48 1.56 -23.33 9.12
CA ARG A 48 1.04 -23.54 10.47
C ARG A 48 -0.10 -22.57 10.77
N LEU A 49 0.06 -21.28 10.46
CA LEU A 49 -0.97 -20.26 10.67
C LEU A 49 -2.23 -20.56 9.85
N ALA A 50 -2.08 -20.91 8.57
CA ALA A 50 -3.21 -21.24 7.70
C ALA A 50 -3.91 -22.55 8.10
N ALA A 51 -3.19 -23.51 8.68
CA ALA A 51 -3.80 -24.75 9.20
C ALA A 51 -4.55 -24.54 10.52
N ALA A 52 -4.17 -23.55 11.31
CA ALA A 52 -4.75 -23.28 12.62
C ALA A 52 -6.07 -22.50 12.57
N ASP A 53 -6.32 -21.72 11.49
CA ASP A 53 -7.51 -20.89 11.36
C ASP A 53 -8.00 -20.91 9.90
N PRO A 54 -9.25 -21.38 9.60
CA PRO A 54 -9.78 -21.44 8.23
C PRO A 54 -9.95 -20.06 7.56
N GLU A 55 -9.98 -18.98 8.35
CA GLU A 55 -10.01 -17.61 7.85
C GLU A 55 -8.61 -17.03 7.56
N VAL A 56 -7.56 -17.82 7.76
CA VAL A 56 -6.20 -17.50 7.32
C VAL A 56 -5.87 -18.35 6.12
N ARG A 57 -5.74 -17.72 4.96
CA ARG A 57 -5.48 -18.38 3.69
C ARG A 57 -4.06 -18.09 3.23
N LEU A 58 -3.37 -19.09 2.70
CA LEU A 58 -1.99 -18.99 2.22
C LEU A 58 -1.95 -19.07 0.69
N LEU A 59 -1.42 -18.03 0.07
CA LEU A 59 -1.01 -18.02 -1.34
C LEU A 59 0.51 -18.01 -1.40
N ARG A 60 1.13 -19.03 -1.99
CA ARG A 60 2.58 -19.10 -2.15
C ARG A 60 2.98 -18.87 -3.59
N LEU A 61 3.85 -17.86 -3.82
CA LEU A 61 4.47 -17.61 -5.11
C LEU A 61 5.65 -18.59 -5.32
N PRO A 62 5.92 -19.02 -6.56
CA PRO A 62 6.96 -20.02 -6.83
C PRO A 62 8.39 -19.51 -6.55
N LYS A 63 8.59 -18.20 -6.58
CA LYS A 63 9.87 -17.53 -6.32
C LYS A 63 9.65 -16.10 -5.86
N ASN A 64 10.65 -15.49 -5.24
CA ASN A 64 10.61 -14.09 -4.85
C ASN A 64 10.46 -13.17 -6.08
N GLY A 65 9.28 -12.59 -6.21
CA GLY A 65 8.93 -11.59 -7.23
C GLY A 65 9.09 -10.15 -6.72
N GLY A 66 9.09 -9.95 -5.41
CA GLY A 66 9.13 -8.66 -4.72
C GLY A 66 7.78 -8.26 -4.12
N LYS A 67 7.80 -7.27 -3.22
CA LYS A 67 6.62 -6.81 -2.48
C LYS A 67 5.44 -6.50 -3.40
N GLY A 68 5.68 -5.74 -4.48
CA GLY A 68 4.63 -5.39 -5.44
C GLY A 68 3.99 -6.60 -6.09
N ALA A 69 4.78 -7.61 -6.50
CA ALA A 69 4.25 -8.86 -7.06
C ALA A 69 3.37 -9.61 -6.05
N ALA A 70 3.80 -9.69 -4.79
CA ALA A 70 3.02 -10.32 -3.73
C ALA A 70 1.71 -9.57 -3.45
N VAL A 71 1.76 -8.23 -3.39
CA VAL A 71 0.55 -7.41 -3.19
C VAL A 71 -0.42 -7.61 -4.36
N MET A 72 0.03 -7.50 -5.60
CA MET A 72 -0.83 -7.69 -6.78
C MET A 72 -1.49 -9.07 -6.80
N ALA A 73 -0.72 -10.14 -6.53
CA ALA A 73 -1.26 -11.50 -6.44
C ALA A 73 -2.31 -11.62 -5.30
N GLY A 74 -2.07 -10.96 -4.16
CA GLY A 74 -3.02 -10.92 -3.05
C GLY A 74 -4.31 -10.18 -3.39
N LEU A 75 -4.22 -9.04 -4.08
CA LEU A 75 -5.40 -8.29 -4.55
C LEU A 75 -6.24 -9.09 -5.54
N GLU A 76 -5.59 -9.82 -6.46
CA GLU A 76 -6.28 -10.71 -7.40
C GLU A 76 -6.95 -11.89 -6.69
N ALA A 77 -6.26 -12.52 -5.73
CA ALA A 77 -6.81 -13.60 -4.92
C ALA A 77 -7.99 -13.12 -4.06
N ALA A 78 -7.91 -11.93 -3.49
CA ALA A 78 -9.01 -11.31 -2.74
C ALA A 78 -10.26 -11.13 -3.61
N ALA A 79 -10.11 -10.60 -4.82
CA ALA A 79 -11.22 -10.44 -5.74
C ALA A 79 -11.80 -11.79 -6.22
N ALA A 80 -10.95 -12.77 -6.50
CA ALA A 80 -11.37 -14.13 -6.86
C ALA A 80 -12.15 -14.82 -5.73
N ALA A 81 -11.85 -14.47 -4.48
CA ALA A 81 -12.57 -14.94 -3.29
C ALA A 81 -13.87 -14.17 -3.00
N GLY A 82 -14.22 -13.15 -3.81
CA GLY A 82 -15.46 -12.40 -3.70
C GLY A 82 -15.38 -11.13 -2.85
N PHE A 83 -14.23 -10.79 -2.26
CA PHE A 83 -14.07 -9.55 -1.52
C PHE A 83 -14.15 -8.32 -2.44
N THR A 84 -14.68 -7.23 -1.91
CA THR A 84 -14.80 -5.96 -2.64
C THR A 84 -13.60 -5.04 -2.40
N HIS A 85 -12.95 -5.20 -1.24
CA HIS A 85 -11.82 -4.41 -0.80
C HIS A 85 -10.73 -5.30 -0.20
N ALA A 86 -9.48 -4.85 -0.32
CA ALA A 86 -8.35 -5.51 0.31
C ALA A 86 -7.53 -4.50 1.12
N LEU A 87 -7.35 -4.76 2.41
CA LEU A 87 -6.47 -4.01 3.28
C LEU A 87 -5.07 -4.62 3.18
N GLN A 88 -4.14 -3.91 2.54
CA GLN A 88 -2.71 -4.24 2.59
C GLN A 88 -2.13 -3.81 3.92
N ILE A 89 -1.33 -4.69 4.53
CA ILE A 89 -0.52 -4.38 5.70
C ILE A 89 0.77 -5.20 5.65
N ASP A 90 1.90 -4.58 6.00
CA ASP A 90 3.20 -5.26 5.98
C ASP A 90 3.33 -6.27 7.14
N ALA A 91 4.05 -7.38 6.89
CA ALA A 91 4.20 -8.49 7.86
C ALA A 91 5.20 -8.21 8.98
N ASP A 92 5.89 -7.07 8.97
CA ASP A 92 7.00 -6.72 9.86
C ASP A 92 6.57 -6.19 11.25
N GLY A 93 5.26 -6.05 11.48
CA GLY A 93 4.71 -5.57 12.74
C GLY A 93 4.90 -4.08 13.02
N GLN A 94 5.34 -3.28 12.04
CA GLN A 94 5.56 -1.85 12.22
C GLN A 94 4.26 -1.03 12.32
N HIS A 95 3.17 -1.51 11.72
CA HIS A 95 1.88 -0.83 11.70
C HIS A 95 1.05 -1.12 12.96
N ASP A 96 0.46 -0.08 13.54
CA ASP A 96 -0.48 -0.23 14.65
C ASP A 96 -1.81 -0.81 14.12
N SER A 97 -2.05 -2.08 14.44
CA SER A 97 -3.28 -2.76 14.04
C SER A 97 -4.55 -2.20 14.70
N ALA A 98 -4.44 -1.43 15.78
CA ALA A 98 -5.57 -0.73 16.39
C ALA A 98 -6.23 0.29 15.43
N ASP A 99 -5.51 0.73 14.41
CA ASP A 99 -6.05 1.61 13.37
C ASP A 99 -6.90 0.88 12.31
N VAL A 100 -6.78 -0.44 12.18
CA VAL A 100 -7.48 -1.24 11.16
C VAL A 100 -9.00 -0.96 11.09
N PRO A 101 -9.74 -0.89 12.20
CA PRO A 101 -11.18 -0.57 12.14
C PRO A 101 -11.49 0.79 11.51
N ARG A 102 -10.61 1.78 11.70
CA ARG A 102 -10.77 3.13 11.09
C ARG A 102 -10.61 3.08 9.57
N PHE A 103 -9.66 2.26 9.07
CA PHE A 103 -9.47 2.04 7.65
C PHE A 103 -10.64 1.31 7.01
N VAL A 104 -11.16 0.27 7.67
CA VAL A 104 -12.33 -0.47 7.21
C VAL A 104 -13.56 0.45 7.18
N ALA A 105 -13.81 1.23 8.24
CA ALA A 105 -14.91 2.18 8.29
C ALA A 105 -14.84 3.24 7.16
N ALA A 106 -13.65 3.75 6.87
CA ALA A 106 -13.46 4.70 5.77
C ALA A 106 -13.71 4.05 4.39
N ALA A 107 -13.32 2.79 4.18
CA ALA A 107 -13.62 2.06 2.95
C ALA A 107 -15.12 1.79 2.76
N VAL A 108 -15.85 1.56 3.85
CA VAL A 108 -17.32 1.46 3.82
C VAL A 108 -17.96 2.80 3.45
N ALA A 109 -17.48 3.90 4.02
CA ALA A 109 -18.01 5.24 3.78
C ALA A 109 -17.71 5.77 2.37
N GLU A 110 -16.53 5.43 1.85
CA GLU A 110 -16.04 5.89 0.53
C GLU A 110 -15.61 4.70 -0.34
N PRO A 111 -16.55 3.87 -0.84
CA PRO A 111 -16.25 2.54 -1.40
C PRO A 111 -15.49 2.55 -2.74
N ARG A 112 -15.27 3.70 -3.33
CA ARG A 112 -14.44 3.87 -4.54
C ARG A 112 -13.12 4.58 -4.29
N ALA A 113 -12.90 5.09 -3.06
CA ALA A 113 -11.67 5.76 -2.69
C ALA A 113 -10.59 4.77 -2.25
N LEU A 114 -9.34 5.08 -2.56
CA LEU A 114 -8.19 4.42 -1.98
C LEU A 114 -7.96 5.00 -0.58
N ILE A 115 -8.01 4.17 0.46
CA ILE A 115 -7.74 4.61 1.83
C ILE A 115 -6.25 4.40 2.12
N CYS A 116 -5.54 5.46 2.47
CA CYS A 116 -4.10 5.48 2.63
C CYS A 116 -3.69 5.85 4.04
N GLY A 117 -2.71 5.14 4.59
CA GLY A 117 -2.06 5.51 5.82
C GLY A 117 -1.13 6.71 5.66
N GLN A 118 -1.25 7.67 6.57
CA GLN A 118 -0.29 8.75 6.73
C GLN A 118 0.50 8.49 8.02
N PRO A 119 1.76 8.05 7.93
CA PRO A 119 2.53 7.70 9.11
C PRO A 119 2.75 8.88 10.04
N VAL A 120 2.53 8.65 11.33
CA VAL A 120 2.97 9.51 12.42
C VAL A 120 4.14 8.77 13.08
N PHE A 121 5.33 9.29 12.89
CA PHE A 121 6.55 8.69 13.41
C PHE A 121 6.80 9.12 14.84
N ASP A 122 7.30 8.19 15.63
CA ASP A 122 7.84 8.46 16.96
C ASP A 122 9.36 8.70 16.92
N ALA A 123 9.97 8.84 18.09
CA ALA A 123 11.41 9.08 18.22
C ALA A 123 12.29 7.89 17.77
N SER A 124 11.71 6.71 17.48
CA SER A 124 12.44 5.53 17.02
C SER A 124 12.87 5.61 15.55
N MET A 125 12.30 6.55 14.78
CA MET A 125 12.61 6.68 13.36
C MET A 125 14.02 7.21 13.10
N PRO A 126 14.88 6.49 12.37
CA PRO A 126 16.23 6.95 12.01
C PRO A 126 16.19 8.18 11.09
N ARG A 127 16.93 9.25 11.43
CA ARG A 127 16.93 10.52 10.67
C ARG A 127 17.22 10.36 9.18
N HIS A 128 18.17 9.48 8.79
CA HIS A 128 18.50 9.26 7.40
C HIS A 128 17.32 8.69 6.59
N ARG A 129 16.48 7.80 7.19
CA ARG A 129 15.26 7.29 6.56
C ARG A 129 14.23 8.40 6.35
N LEU A 130 14.15 9.34 7.31
CA LEU A 130 13.26 10.49 7.20
C LEU A 130 13.66 11.39 6.01
N TYR A 131 14.95 11.70 5.83
CA TYR A 131 15.44 12.50 4.70
C TYR A 131 15.16 11.82 3.34
N LEU A 132 15.42 10.51 3.22
CA LEU A 132 15.14 9.76 1.99
C LEU A 132 13.64 9.76 1.68
N ARG A 133 12.80 9.68 2.70
CA ARG A 133 11.35 9.75 2.54
C ARG A 133 10.89 11.11 2.01
N TYR A 134 11.43 12.21 2.54
CA TYR A 134 11.13 13.55 2.02
C TYR A 134 11.58 13.74 0.57
N LEU A 135 12.73 13.20 0.19
CA LEU A 135 13.17 13.24 -1.21
C LEU A 135 12.18 12.49 -2.12
N THR A 136 11.72 11.32 -1.70
CA THR A 136 10.68 10.57 -2.44
C THR A 136 9.39 11.37 -2.54
N HIS A 137 8.96 12.03 -1.45
CA HIS A 137 7.75 12.89 -1.47
C HIS A 137 7.89 14.05 -2.46
N LEU A 138 9.03 14.72 -2.49
CA LEU A 138 9.29 15.78 -3.46
C LEU A 138 9.14 15.28 -4.90
N MET A 139 9.69 14.11 -5.21
CA MET A 139 9.56 13.50 -6.54
C MET A 139 8.10 13.10 -6.84
N VAL A 140 7.35 12.62 -5.86
CA VAL A 140 5.93 12.29 -6.02
C VAL A 140 5.10 13.54 -6.30
N TRP A 141 5.32 14.64 -5.58
CA TRP A 141 4.63 15.91 -5.83
C TRP A 141 4.95 16.48 -7.21
N LEU A 142 6.21 16.37 -7.64
CA LEU A 142 6.60 16.73 -9.00
C LEU A 142 5.86 15.87 -10.04
N ASN A 143 5.86 14.55 -9.86
CA ASN A 143 5.25 13.60 -10.79
C ASN A 143 3.70 13.70 -10.83
N THR A 144 3.07 14.24 -9.79
CA THR A 144 1.61 14.45 -9.76
C THR A 144 1.18 15.89 -10.02
N LEU A 145 2.12 16.84 -10.00
CA LEU A 145 1.86 18.29 -9.97
C LEU A 145 0.88 18.67 -8.85
N SER A 146 0.94 17.95 -7.71
CA SER A 146 -0.02 18.06 -6.60
C SER A 146 0.63 17.69 -5.27
N PHE A 147 0.10 18.27 -4.18
CA PHE A 147 0.46 17.90 -2.80
C PHE A 147 -0.56 16.94 -2.16
N GLU A 148 -1.48 16.41 -2.93
CA GLU A 148 -2.56 15.54 -2.43
C GLU A 148 -2.04 14.21 -1.86
N ILE A 149 -0.98 13.64 -2.46
CA ILE A 149 -0.32 12.45 -1.92
C ILE A 149 0.54 12.86 -0.73
N ARG A 150 0.06 12.51 0.47
CA ARG A 150 0.70 12.86 1.75
C ARG A 150 1.82 11.90 2.13
N ASP A 151 1.69 10.63 1.75
CA ASP A 151 2.71 9.60 1.93
C ASP A 151 2.57 8.51 0.87
N SER A 152 3.69 8.15 0.24
CA SER A 152 3.71 7.14 -0.83
C SER A 152 4.38 5.84 -0.43
N MET A 153 4.94 5.76 0.78
CA MET A 153 5.75 4.61 1.23
C MET A 153 5.07 3.79 2.34
N CYS A 154 3.91 4.26 2.87
CA CYS A 154 3.16 3.54 3.87
C CYS A 154 2.50 2.29 3.27
N GLY A 155 2.76 1.12 3.85
CA GLY A 155 2.20 -0.16 3.42
C GLY A 155 0.78 -0.41 3.93
N LEU A 156 0.22 0.44 4.80
CA LEU A 156 -1.15 0.29 5.27
C LEU A 156 -2.12 1.03 4.36
N ARG A 157 -2.89 0.27 3.55
CA ARG A 157 -3.83 0.81 2.55
C ARG A 157 -5.04 -0.10 2.37
N VAL A 158 -6.22 0.48 2.08
CA VAL A 158 -7.36 -0.31 1.59
C VAL A 158 -7.63 0.02 0.13
N TYR A 159 -7.54 -1.01 -0.69
CA TYR A 159 -7.76 -0.93 -2.14
C TYR A 159 -9.20 -1.31 -2.49
N PRO A 160 -9.97 -0.44 -3.18
CA PRO A 160 -11.22 -0.83 -3.81
C PRO A 160 -10.92 -1.69 -5.06
N LEU A 161 -11.13 -3.01 -4.96
CA LEU A 161 -10.68 -3.99 -5.96
C LEU A 161 -11.27 -3.73 -7.36
N SER A 162 -12.53 -3.31 -7.44
CA SER A 162 -13.19 -2.97 -8.70
C SER A 162 -12.56 -1.76 -9.42
N VAL A 163 -11.87 -0.88 -8.68
CA VAL A 163 -11.18 0.30 -9.25
C VAL A 163 -9.74 -0.03 -9.60
N VAL A 164 -9.04 -0.75 -8.70
CA VAL A 164 -7.59 -0.92 -8.77
C VAL A 164 -7.18 -2.07 -9.70
N LEU A 165 -7.91 -3.19 -9.70
CA LEU A 165 -7.54 -4.36 -10.50
C LEU A 165 -7.58 -4.13 -12.02
N PRO A 166 -8.60 -3.47 -12.61
CA PRO A 166 -8.58 -3.14 -14.03
C PRO A 166 -7.36 -2.30 -14.41
N PHE A 167 -6.98 -1.36 -13.53
CA PHE A 167 -5.83 -0.50 -13.70
C PHE A 167 -4.50 -1.28 -13.66
N ILE A 168 -4.32 -2.16 -12.65
CA ILE A 168 -3.12 -3.00 -12.53
C ILE A 168 -3.00 -3.97 -13.72
N LYS A 169 -4.11 -4.56 -14.17
CA LYS A 169 -4.12 -5.50 -15.30
C LYS A 169 -3.80 -4.84 -16.63
N ALA A 170 -4.26 -3.61 -16.84
CA ALA A 170 -4.01 -2.88 -18.09
C ALA A 170 -2.54 -2.49 -18.25
N ASP A 171 -1.89 -2.11 -17.17
CA ASP A 171 -0.49 -1.67 -17.15
C ASP A 171 0.10 -1.93 -15.75
N PRO A 172 0.72 -3.09 -15.52
CA PRO A 172 1.21 -3.47 -14.20
C PRO A 172 2.29 -2.50 -13.69
N PRO A 173 2.19 -2.02 -12.44
CA PRO A 173 3.26 -1.25 -11.80
C PRO A 173 4.47 -2.13 -11.48
N GLY A 174 5.53 -1.50 -10.97
CA GLY A 174 6.74 -2.22 -10.55
C GLY A 174 6.47 -3.33 -9.53
N ASN A 175 7.27 -4.39 -9.60
CA ASN A 175 7.03 -5.60 -8.79
C ASN A 175 7.68 -5.56 -7.40
N ARG A 176 8.52 -4.55 -7.10
CA ARG A 176 9.32 -4.52 -5.87
C ARG A 176 8.96 -3.34 -4.98
N MET A 177 9.94 -2.66 -4.40
CA MET A 177 9.74 -1.52 -3.50
C MET A 177 9.25 -0.26 -4.24
N ASP A 178 9.36 -0.22 -5.54
CA ASP A 178 8.82 0.80 -6.43
C ASP A 178 7.29 0.76 -6.55
N PHE A 179 6.67 -0.40 -6.30
CA PHE A 179 5.20 -0.59 -6.37
C PHE A 179 4.41 0.45 -5.58
N ASP A 180 4.75 0.62 -4.30
CA ASP A 180 3.97 1.45 -3.38
C ASP A 180 3.88 2.91 -3.83
N VAL A 181 4.93 3.43 -4.44
CA VAL A 181 4.99 4.79 -5.00
C VAL A 181 4.28 4.85 -6.34
N GLU A 182 4.61 3.93 -7.25
CA GLU A 182 4.11 3.94 -8.62
C GLU A 182 2.60 3.81 -8.68
N VAL A 183 2.02 2.87 -7.91
CA VAL A 183 0.57 2.64 -7.88
C VAL A 183 -0.19 3.89 -7.44
N LEU A 184 0.29 4.61 -6.42
CA LEU A 184 -0.35 5.84 -5.95
C LEU A 184 -0.31 6.95 -6.99
N VAL A 185 0.87 7.23 -7.55
CA VAL A 185 1.02 8.29 -8.57
C VAL A 185 0.10 8.03 -9.76
N ARG A 186 0.05 6.79 -10.24
CA ARG A 186 -0.73 6.44 -11.41
C ARG A 186 -2.24 6.42 -11.13
N LEU A 187 -2.68 5.98 -9.93
CA LEU A 187 -4.08 6.09 -9.51
C LEU A 187 -4.50 7.55 -9.35
N HIS A 188 -3.62 8.42 -8.82
CA HIS A 188 -3.85 9.86 -8.77
C HIS A 188 -4.02 10.45 -10.18
N TRP A 189 -3.18 10.07 -11.15
CA TRP A 189 -3.34 10.50 -12.54
C TRP A 189 -4.69 10.10 -13.14
N SER A 190 -5.20 8.92 -12.77
CA SER A 190 -6.52 8.42 -13.20
C SER A 190 -7.69 9.08 -12.45
N GLY A 191 -7.43 9.99 -11.49
CA GLY A 191 -8.47 10.69 -10.74
C GLY A 191 -9.13 9.86 -9.65
N VAL A 192 -8.51 8.78 -9.20
CA VAL A 192 -9.02 7.99 -8.07
C VAL A 192 -8.90 8.82 -6.79
N ALA A 193 -10.01 8.99 -6.09
CA ALA A 193 -10.03 9.69 -4.81
C ALA A 193 -9.18 8.97 -3.76
N MET A 194 -8.44 9.73 -2.94
CA MET A 194 -7.59 9.22 -1.87
C MET A 194 -8.00 9.80 -0.53
N ARG A 195 -8.26 8.91 0.45
CA ARG A 195 -8.53 9.29 1.83
C ARG A 195 -7.34 8.98 2.70
N TRP A 196 -6.85 9.97 3.44
CA TRP A 196 -5.66 9.84 4.30
C TRP A 196 -6.07 9.69 5.75
N ILE A 197 -5.52 8.66 6.42
CA ILE A 197 -5.74 8.37 7.85
C ILE A 197 -4.39 8.37 8.54
N ALA A 198 -4.23 9.21 9.55
CA ALA A 198 -3.03 9.22 10.38
C ALA A 198 -2.93 7.87 11.12
N THR A 199 -1.79 7.19 11.03
CA THR A 199 -1.50 5.90 11.66
C THR A 199 -0.13 5.91 12.29
N ARG A 200 0.01 5.26 13.44
CA ARG A 200 1.31 5.13 14.11
C ARG A 200 2.15 4.06 13.43
N VAL A 201 3.42 4.38 13.25
CA VAL A 201 4.40 3.44 12.71
C VAL A 201 5.60 3.41 13.64
N GLY A 202 5.82 2.25 14.26
CA GLY A 202 6.99 1.99 15.11
C GLY A 202 8.11 1.31 14.33
N TYR A 203 9.35 1.54 14.74
CA TYR A 203 10.52 0.86 14.19
C TYR A 203 11.13 -0.04 15.27
N PRO A 204 10.81 -1.36 15.30
CA PRO A 204 11.42 -2.29 16.23
C PRO A 204 12.95 -2.29 16.04
N ALA A 205 13.70 -2.37 17.14
CA ALA A 205 15.17 -2.33 17.12
C ALA A 205 15.79 -3.52 16.32
N ASP A 206 15.08 -4.64 16.28
CA ASP A 206 15.44 -5.91 15.61
C ASP A 206 14.70 -6.12 14.28
N GLY A 207 14.07 -5.08 13.73
CA GLY A 207 13.34 -5.14 12.47
C GLY A 207 14.25 -5.51 11.28
N VAL A 208 13.89 -6.56 10.56
CA VAL A 208 14.61 -7.01 9.36
C VAL A 208 14.14 -6.21 8.15
N SER A 209 15.10 -5.56 7.46
CA SER A 209 14.84 -4.87 6.21
C SER A 209 15.40 -5.66 5.03
N HIS A 210 14.55 -5.99 4.07
CA HIS A 210 14.95 -6.67 2.82
C HIS A 210 15.30 -5.70 1.69
N PHE A 211 15.44 -4.39 1.98
CA PHE A 211 15.81 -3.37 1.02
C PHE A 211 17.28 -3.54 0.55
N ARG A 212 17.46 -3.74 -0.75
CA ARG A 212 18.77 -3.87 -1.40
C ARG A 212 19.21 -2.52 -1.96
N LEU A 213 20.13 -1.83 -1.25
CA LEU A 213 20.51 -0.44 -1.51
C LEU A 213 20.75 -0.12 -3.00
N VAL A 214 21.58 -0.88 -3.70
CA VAL A 214 21.93 -0.59 -5.10
C VAL A 214 20.76 -0.89 -6.04
N ARG A 215 20.20 -2.10 -5.93
CA ARG A 215 19.16 -2.57 -6.84
C ARG A 215 17.85 -1.79 -6.68
N ASP A 216 17.40 -1.62 -5.44
CA ASP A 216 16.10 -0.99 -5.20
C ASP A 216 16.16 0.51 -5.47
N ASN A 217 17.27 1.20 -5.14
CA ASN A 217 17.45 2.59 -5.53
C ASN A 217 17.51 2.77 -7.06
N TRP A 218 18.11 1.83 -7.79
CA TRP A 218 18.10 1.86 -9.25
C TRP A 218 16.67 1.72 -9.81
N LEU A 219 15.90 0.76 -9.30
CA LEU A 219 14.50 0.56 -9.70
C LEU A 219 13.64 1.79 -9.37
N ILE A 220 13.80 2.36 -8.18
CA ILE A 220 13.12 3.60 -7.76
C ILE A 220 13.48 4.77 -8.68
N THR A 221 14.76 4.91 -9.05
CA THR A 221 15.21 5.96 -9.99
C THR A 221 14.57 5.78 -11.36
N LEU A 222 14.58 4.57 -11.91
CA LEU A 222 13.94 4.26 -13.18
C LEU A 222 12.43 4.51 -13.12
N MET A 223 11.78 4.11 -12.04
CA MET A 223 10.35 4.36 -11.81
C MET A 223 10.06 5.85 -11.81
N HIS A 224 10.78 6.67 -11.03
CA HIS A 224 10.59 8.11 -11.01
C HIS A 224 10.86 8.77 -12.37
N SER A 225 11.84 8.27 -13.13
CA SER A 225 12.11 8.77 -14.50
C SER A 225 10.94 8.48 -15.44
N ARG A 226 10.39 7.27 -15.41
CA ARG A 226 9.20 6.89 -16.18
C ARG A 226 7.98 7.73 -15.78
N LEU A 227 7.77 7.91 -14.47
CA LEU A 227 6.67 8.73 -13.96
C LEU A 227 6.84 10.19 -14.37
N PHE A 228 8.06 10.74 -14.35
CA PHE A 228 8.33 12.10 -14.80
C PHE A 228 7.97 12.30 -16.27
N LEU A 229 8.40 11.40 -17.15
CA LEU A 229 8.01 11.45 -18.57
C LEU A 229 6.49 11.28 -18.74
N GLY A 230 5.89 10.37 -17.99
CA GLY A 230 4.44 10.16 -17.95
C GLY A 230 3.67 11.41 -17.48
N MET A 231 4.21 12.14 -16.51
CA MET A 231 3.67 13.39 -16.02
C MET A 231 3.72 14.48 -17.09
N LEU A 232 4.84 14.64 -17.81
CA LEU A 232 4.95 15.64 -18.88
C LEU A 232 3.84 15.48 -19.94
N LEU A 233 3.55 14.24 -20.34
CA LEU A 233 2.47 13.93 -21.28
C LEU A 233 1.07 14.26 -20.73
N ARG A 234 0.90 14.23 -19.41
CA ARG A 234 -0.37 14.46 -18.71
C ARG A 234 -0.49 15.86 -18.10
N ALA A 235 0.58 16.66 -18.13
CA ALA A 235 0.63 17.96 -17.45
C ALA A 235 -0.57 18.87 -17.78
N PRO A 236 -1.02 19.03 -19.05
CA PRO A 236 -2.17 19.87 -19.34
C PRO A 236 -3.46 19.40 -18.62
N SER A 237 -3.71 18.09 -18.60
CA SER A 237 -4.89 17.51 -17.96
C SER A 237 -4.83 17.58 -16.43
N LEU A 238 -3.63 17.36 -15.84
CA LEU A 238 -3.41 17.46 -14.40
C LEU A 238 -3.62 18.89 -13.91
N LEU A 239 -3.08 19.89 -14.62
CA LEU A 239 -3.25 21.30 -14.29
C LEU A 239 -4.71 21.74 -14.45
N ALA A 240 -5.37 21.34 -15.54
CA ALA A 240 -6.80 21.66 -15.75
C ALA A 240 -7.68 21.07 -14.63
N ARG A 241 -7.41 19.85 -14.17
CA ARG A 241 -8.14 19.24 -13.04
C ARG A 241 -7.91 20.02 -11.75
N ARG A 242 -6.68 20.44 -11.48
CA ARG A 242 -6.35 21.25 -10.30
C ARG A 242 -7.08 22.59 -10.29
N LEU A 243 -7.13 23.29 -11.42
CA LEU A 243 -7.85 24.56 -11.55
C LEU A 243 -9.36 24.40 -11.29
N ARG A 244 -9.97 23.32 -11.80
CA ARG A 244 -11.39 23.04 -11.54
C ARG A 244 -11.67 22.74 -10.06
N ALA A 245 -10.76 22.04 -9.37
CA ALA A 245 -10.92 21.74 -7.94
C ALA A 245 -10.85 23.03 -7.08
N THR A 246 -10.00 24.01 -7.44
CA THR A 246 -9.91 25.29 -6.74
C THR A 246 -11.15 26.16 -6.96
N THR A 247 -11.72 26.19 -8.17
CA THR A 247 -12.95 26.95 -8.47
C THR A 247 -14.20 26.38 -7.80
N SER A 248 -14.23 25.08 -7.54
CA SER A 248 -15.36 24.41 -6.84
C SER A 248 -15.28 24.57 -5.31
N ALA A 249 -14.18 25.06 -4.76
CA ALA A 249 -13.95 25.22 -3.33
C ALA A 249 -14.20 26.65 -2.81
N GLU A 250 -14.54 27.62 -3.66
CA GLU A 250 -14.97 28.95 -3.20
C GLU A 250 -16.43 28.87 -2.70
N PRO A 251 -16.69 29.03 -1.38
CA PRO A 251 -18.04 29.19 -0.89
C PRO A 251 -18.56 30.52 -1.40
N GLY A 252 -19.73 30.51 -2.05
CA GLY A 252 -20.42 31.72 -2.46
C GLY A 252 -20.51 32.71 -1.31
N VAL A 253 -19.82 33.82 -1.45
CA VAL A 253 -20.05 35.00 -0.60
C VAL A 253 -21.46 35.48 -0.96
N THR A 254 -22.44 35.06 -0.18
CA THR A 254 -23.76 35.71 -0.19
C THR A 254 -23.63 37.02 0.55
N THR A 255 -23.70 38.10 -0.19
CA THR A 255 -23.99 39.45 0.28
C THR A 255 -25.35 39.52 0.94
#